data_ebceb81a28cdd46d19585ffc24b6fbb0
#
_entry.id   ebceb81a28cdd46d19585ffc24b6fbb0
#
_cell.length_a   1.000
_cell.length_b   1.000
_cell.length_c   1.000
_cell.angle_alpha   90.00
_cell.angle_beta   90.00
_cell.angle_gamma   90.00
#
_symmetry.space_group_name_H-M   'P 1'
#
loop_
_entity.id
_entity.type
_entity.pdbx_description
1 polymer ?
#
loop_
_entity_poly.entity_id
_entity_poly.type
_entity_poly.pdbx_seq_one_letter_code
_entity_poly.pdbx_strand_id
1 'polypeptide(L)'
;MQVKDMTKGNELKLIFLFSLPLMLGNIFQQLYTVCDTIIVSRHLGVKALAAIGCSDWLTWMGIAVVTGLAQGFSIPIAHAFGTHDKRNVQKCISTLAVNAIISTVVLLAVIYPLLPNILILLKTPADIMDRALAYTHVIYIGLFATMFYNALASILRAFGNSKTPLQAMIIASICNVGLDVLFVMGLEWGIIGAGVATVIAQILAGCFCLYHVLKLKEYMPTSICKDVTYYKNQFRLGIPMALQNVLISIGGMVLTSAVNRYGTYFLAGFTAMNKLYGVLEISAVSYGYAMVTYTGQNYGAHRYDRIKSGVKKVVLLSLATSILISIILWIFGPFFLSCFISKTSEGANEAMTYGLNFLRCLTVFLPILYMLHAYRSTIQGLSNAFIPMVSGLFELLMRISGALILPIYFGKAGLYPVEVLAWIGAVIILVPSYYYMERNFRKVSEKC
;
A
#
# COMPACT_ATOMS: atom_id res chain seq x y z
N MET A 1 1.90 -7.19 -26.18
CA MET A 1 1.81 -6.55 -24.86
C MET A 1 1.36 -5.10 -25.04
N GLN A 2 0.33 -4.64 -24.34
CA GLN A 2 -0.12 -3.25 -24.48
C GLN A 2 0.72 -2.34 -23.56
N VAL A 3 1.74 -1.72 -24.12
CA VAL A 3 2.39 -0.54 -23.55
C VAL A 3 1.44 0.64 -23.79
N LYS A 4 1.13 1.43 -22.75
CA LYS A 4 0.22 2.56 -22.89
C LYS A 4 0.93 3.87 -22.62
N ASP A 5 1.08 4.67 -23.67
CA ASP A 5 1.58 6.02 -23.59
C ASP A 5 0.50 6.91 -22.96
N MET A 6 0.77 7.41 -21.76
CA MET A 6 -0.15 8.30 -21.02
C MET A 6 0.05 9.78 -21.36
N THR A 7 0.99 10.09 -22.25
CA THR A 7 1.23 11.47 -22.71
C THR A 7 0.23 11.89 -23.78
N LYS A 8 -0.60 10.97 -24.30
CA LYS A 8 -1.58 11.20 -25.38
C LYS A 8 -2.97 10.72 -24.99
N GLY A 9 -3.99 11.36 -25.52
CA GLY A 9 -5.40 11.00 -25.30
C GLY A 9 -6.07 11.68 -24.11
N ASN A 10 -7.29 11.27 -23.76
CA ASN A 10 -8.08 11.89 -22.68
C ASN A 10 -7.55 11.45 -21.31
N GLU A 11 -7.17 12.41 -20.48
CA GLU A 11 -6.50 12.20 -19.19
C GLU A 11 -7.39 11.41 -18.23
N LEU A 12 -8.67 11.79 -18.09
CA LEU A 12 -9.59 11.11 -17.18
C LEU A 12 -9.76 9.64 -17.55
N LYS A 13 -9.97 9.37 -18.86
CA LYS A 13 -10.10 7.99 -19.36
C LYS A 13 -8.84 7.16 -19.14
N LEU A 14 -7.66 7.77 -19.31
CA LEU A 14 -6.38 7.12 -19.09
C LEU A 14 -6.19 6.73 -17.61
N ILE A 15 -6.41 7.68 -16.71
CA ILE A 15 -6.26 7.48 -15.25
C ILE A 15 -7.27 6.44 -14.77
N PHE A 16 -8.55 6.57 -15.12
CA PHE A 16 -9.61 5.66 -14.70
C PHE A 16 -9.39 4.23 -15.21
N LEU A 17 -9.16 4.07 -16.52
CA LEU A 17 -8.96 2.73 -17.10
C LEU A 17 -7.65 2.06 -16.64
N PHE A 18 -6.66 2.85 -16.18
CA PHE A 18 -5.46 2.30 -15.58
C PHE A 18 -5.68 1.89 -14.13
N SER A 19 -6.45 2.65 -13.36
CA SER A 19 -6.72 2.35 -11.95
C SER A 19 -7.67 1.17 -11.75
N LEU A 20 -8.60 0.93 -12.66
CA LEU A 20 -9.60 -0.13 -12.53
C LEU A 20 -8.99 -1.55 -12.37
N PRO A 21 -8.02 -1.98 -13.21
CA PRO A 21 -7.33 -3.24 -12.96
C PRO A 21 -6.61 -3.30 -11.62
N LEU A 22 -6.04 -2.18 -11.14
CA LEU A 22 -5.36 -2.13 -9.85
C LEU A 22 -6.35 -2.27 -8.69
N MET A 23 -7.53 -1.66 -8.79
CA MET A 23 -8.61 -1.85 -7.80
C MET A 23 -9.02 -3.33 -7.71
N LEU A 24 -9.25 -3.96 -8.85
CA LEU A 24 -9.58 -5.39 -8.89
C LEU A 24 -8.45 -6.26 -8.31
N GLY A 25 -7.18 -5.98 -8.64
CA GLY A 25 -6.04 -6.69 -8.08
C GLY A 25 -5.97 -6.59 -6.56
N ASN A 26 -6.19 -5.39 -6.01
CA ASN A 26 -6.22 -5.18 -4.56
C ASN A 26 -7.41 -5.89 -3.89
N ILE A 27 -8.57 -5.97 -4.55
CA ILE A 27 -9.73 -6.76 -4.05
C ILE A 27 -9.36 -8.25 -3.99
N PHE A 28 -8.76 -8.80 -5.04
CA PHE A 28 -8.30 -10.20 -5.03
C PHE A 28 -7.28 -10.46 -3.93
N GLN A 29 -6.38 -9.50 -3.69
CA GLN A 29 -5.41 -9.57 -2.59
C GLN A 29 -6.10 -9.62 -1.22
N GLN A 30 -7.11 -8.79 -0.98
CA GLN A 30 -7.88 -8.84 0.26
C GLN A 30 -8.65 -10.17 0.42
N LEU A 31 -9.22 -10.67 -0.66
CA LEU A 31 -9.94 -11.94 -0.63
C LEU A 31 -9.06 -13.13 -0.22
N TYR A 32 -7.87 -13.25 -0.82
CA TYR A 32 -6.99 -14.36 -0.44
C TYR A 32 -6.48 -14.24 1.01
N THR A 33 -6.21 -13.03 1.50
CA THR A 33 -5.82 -12.83 2.91
C THR A 33 -6.93 -13.28 3.88
N VAL A 34 -8.19 -13.05 3.52
CA VAL A 34 -9.34 -13.56 4.30
C VAL A 34 -9.41 -15.09 4.22
N CYS A 35 -9.23 -15.69 3.05
CA CYS A 35 -9.23 -17.14 2.87
C CYS A 35 -8.12 -17.83 3.69
N ASP A 36 -6.90 -17.30 3.62
CA ASP A 36 -5.76 -17.77 4.42
C ASP A 36 -6.07 -17.73 5.92
N THR A 37 -6.59 -16.60 6.41
CA THR A 37 -7.01 -16.47 7.81
C THR A 37 -8.06 -17.51 8.21
N ILE A 38 -9.04 -17.81 7.35
CA ILE A 38 -10.08 -18.79 7.60
C ILE A 38 -9.47 -20.21 7.64
N ILE A 39 -8.61 -20.56 6.68
CA ILE A 39 -7.97 -21.89 6.61
C ILE A 39 -7.14 -22.12 7.87
N VAL A 40 -6.28 -21.17 8.24
CA VAL A 40 -5.43 -21.26 9.42
C VAL A 40 -6.26 -21.35 10.70
N SER A 41 -7.27 -20.48 10.87
CA SER A 41 -8.07 -20.47 12.11
C SER A 41 -8.88 -21.73 12.31
N ARG A 42 -9.44 -22.30 11.24
CA ARG A 42 -10.27 -23.52 11.31
C ARG A 42 -9.45 -24.79 11.52
N HIS A 43 -8.26 -24.86 10.91
CA HIS A 43 -7.46 -26.09 10.94
C HIS A 43 -6.42 -26.11 12.07
N LEU A 44 -5.72 -24.97 12.30
CA LEU A 44 -4.67 -24.89 13.33
C LEU A 44 -5.14 -24.30 14.66
N GLY A 45 -6.39 -23.81 14.71
CA GLY A 45 -7.04 -23.32 15.92
C GLY A 45 -6.61 -21.89 16.32
N VAL A 46 -7.17 -21.46 17.46
CA VAL A 46 -7.07 -20.05 17.93
C VAL A 46 -5.63 -19.61 18.23
N LYS A 47 -4.77 -20.51 18.73
CA LYS A 47 -3.36 -20.18 19.04
C LYS A 47 -2.56 -19.84 17.78
N ALA A 48 -2.79 -20.52 16.67
CA ALA A 48 -2.13 -20.20 15.40
C ALA A 48 -2.61 -18.85 14.84
N LEU A 49 -3.94 -18.61 14.92
CA LEU A 49 -4.50 -17.31 14.53
C LEU A 49 -3.94 -16.17 15.38
N ALA A 50 -3.81 -16.37 16.70
CA ALA A 50 -3.21 -15.39 17.59
C ALA A 50 -1.73 -15.12 17.26
N ALA A 51 -0.96 -16.15 16.87
CA ALA A 51 0.43 -16.01 16.47
C ALA A 51 0.57 -15.18 15.19
N ILE A 52 -0.28 -15.40 14.17
CA ILE A 52 -0.33 -14.54 12.97
C ILE A 52 -0.69 -13.11 13.37
N GLY A 53 -1.75 -12.93 14.16
CA GLY A 53 -2.20 -11.58 14.57
C GLY A 53 -1.14 -10.77 15.32
N CYS A 54 -0.32 -11.41 16.18
CA CYS A 54 0.82 -10.75 16.82
C CYS A 54 1.91 -10.34 15.82
N SER A 55 2.05 -11.07 14.73
CA SER A 55 3.05 -10.82 13.68
C SER A 55 2.56 -9.87 12.59
N ASP A 56 1.24 -9.61 12.49
CA ASP A 56 0.62 -8.88 11.37
C ASP A 56 1.25 -7.50 11.13
N TRP A 57 1.40 -6.70 12.17
CA TRP A 57 1.97 -5.35 12.03
C TRP A 57 3.42 -5.38 11.56
N LEU A 58 4.20 -6.33 12.08
CA LEU A 58 5.61 -6.49 11.72
C LEU A 58 5.73 -6.96 10.27
N THR A 59 4.93 -7.93 9.88
CA THR A 59 4.83 -8.45 8.50
C THR A 59 4.41 -7.33 7.53
N TRP A 60 3.37 -6.60 7.88
CA TRP A 60 2.86 -5.52 7.04
C TRP A 60 3.89 -4.40 6.86
N MET A 61 4.63 -4.05 7.92
CA MET A 61 5.70 -3.05 7.86
C MET A 61 6.82 -3.49 6.91
N GLY A 62 7.25 -4.76 6.95
CA GLY A 62 8.24 -5.30 6.02
C GLY A 62 7.78 -5.21 4.55
N ILE A 63 6.55 -5.62 4.27
CA ILE A 63 5.94 -5.53 2.93
C ILE A 63 5.81 -4.07 2.48
N ALA A 64 5.42 -3.16 3.38
CA ALA A 64 5.26 -1.74 3.08
C ALA A 64 6.58 -1.06 2.71
N VAL A 65 7.69 -1.42 3.38
CA VAL A 65 9.04 -0.96 3.03
C VAL A 65 9.41 -1.41 1.60
N VAL A 66 9.27 -2.70 1.32
CA VAL A 66 9.58 -3.28 0.00
C VAL A 66 8.75 -2.64 -1.11
N THR A 67 7.45 -2.45 -0.87
CA THR A 67 6.53 -1.82 -1.84
C THR A 67 6.90 -0.36 -2.10
N GLY A 68 7.22 0.40 -1.05
CA GLY A 68 7.65 1.79 -1.16
C GLY A 68 8.95 1.94 -1.95
N LEU A 69 9.95 1.07 -1.68
CA LEU A 69 11.21 1.03 -2.43
C LEU A 69 10.97 0.72 -3.91
N ALA A 70 10.23 -0.36 -4.21
CA ALA A 70 9.96 -0.78 -5.60
C ALA A 70 9.22 0.31 -6.39
N GLN A 71 8.24 0.97 -5.76
CA GLN A 71 7.50 2.08 -6.37
C GLN A 71 8.41 3.28 -6.63
N GLY A 72 9.23 3.69 -5.65
CA GLY A 72 10.16 4.80 -5.79
C GLY A 72 11.23 4.55 -6.87
N PHE A 73 11.76 3.33 -6.96
CA PHE A 73 12.73 2.94 -7.98
C PHE A 73 12.14 2.95 -9.40
N SER A 74 10.83 2.81 -9.55
CA SER A 74 10.17 2.81 -10.87
C SER A 74 9.87 4.19 -11.44
N ILE A 75 9.87 5.26 -10.62
CA ILE A 75 9.55 6.62 -11.07
C ILE A 75 10.51 7.09 -12.19
N PRO A 76 11.84 6.92 -12.09
CA PRO A 76 12.75 7.28 -13.18
C PRO A 76 12.50 6.50 -14.48
N ILE A 77 11.94 5.27 -14.40
CA ILE A 77 11.55 4.50 -15.59
C ILE A 77 10.39 5.19 -16.30
N ALA A 78 9.36 5.64 -15.54
CA ALA A 78 8.23 6.36 -16.12
C ALA A 78 8.65 7.68 -16.78
N HIS A 79 9.60 8.40 -16.18
CA HIS A 79 10.19 9.61 -16.76
C HIS A 79 10.91 9.31 -18.07
N ALA A 80 11.86 8.37 -18.04
CA ALA A 80 12.64 7.98 -19.22
C ALA A 80 11.74 7.42 -20.33
N PHE A 81 10.66 6.75 -19.99
CA PHE A 81 9.67 6.31 -20.97
C PHE A 81 8.92 7.49 -21.60
N GLY A 82 8.58 8.51 -20.80
CA GLY A 82 7.93 9.74 -21.28
C GLY A 82 8.79 10.53 -22.26
N THR A 83 10.13 10.53 -22.11
CA THR A 83 11.08 11.14 -23.06
C THR A 83 11.31 10.30 -24.32
N HIS A 84 10.78 9.07 -24.40
CA HIS A 84 11.08 8.08 -25.46
C HIS A 84 12.56 7.70 -25.56
N ASP A 85 13.35 7.92 -24.50
CA ASP A 85 14.78 7.56 -24.45
C ASP A 85 14.97 6.11 -23.99
N LYS A 86 15.04 5.20 -24.96
CA LYS A 86 15.21 3.77 -24.73
C LYS A 86 16.46 3.42 -23.89
N ARG A 87 17.59 4.12 -24.12
CA ARG A 87 18.84 3.85 -23.40
C ARG A 87 18.71 4.24 -21.93
N ASN A 88 18.06 5.35 -21.65
CA ASN A 88 17.79 5.80 -20.29
C ASN A 88 16.85 4.83 -19.57
N VAL A 89 15.79 4.35 -20.24
CA VAL A 89 14.89 3.32 -19.70
C VAL A 89 15.68 2.05 -19.34
N GLN A 90 16.55 1.55 -20.25
CA GLN A 90 17.39 0.36 -20.01
C GLN A 90 18.28 0.53 -18.78
N LYS A 91 18.95 1.69 -18.62
CA LYS A 91 19.75 2.00 -17.44
C LYS A 91 18.90 1.99 -16.17
N CYS A 92 17.72 2.64 -16.19
CA CYS A 92 16.81 2.68 -15.04
C CYS A 92 16.28 1.29 -14.64
N ILE A 93 16.00 0.40 -15.61
CA ILE A 93 15.58 -0.98 -15.31
C ILE A 93 16.74 -1.78 -14.72
N SER A 94 17.94 -1.65 -15.27
CA SER A 94 19.15 -2.31 -14.75
C SER A 94 19.44 -1.90 -13.31
N THR A 95 19.40 -0.60 -13.01
CA THR A 95 19.64 -0.09 -11.64
C THR A 95 18.53 -0.47 -10.67
N LEU A 96 17.27 -0.52 -11.11
CA LEU A 96 16.16 -0.98 -10.29
C LEU A 96 16.38 -2.44 -9.84
N ALA A 97 16.78 -3.33 -10.75
CA ALA A 97 17.02 -4.73 -10.42
C ALA A 97 18.14 -4.89 -9.37
N VAL A 98 19.24 -4.16 -9.51
CA VAL A 98 20.35 -4.19 -8.55
C VAL A 98 19.93 -3.57 -7.20
N ASN A 99 19.28 -2.39 -7.22
CA ASN A 99 18.82 -1.72 -6.01
C ASN A 99 17.77 -2.54 -5.24
N ALA A 100 16.89 -3.26 -5.95
CA ALA A 100 15.92 -4.16 -5.34
C ALA A 100 16.62 -5.29 -4.57
N ILE A 101 17.65 -5.91 -5.15
CA ILE A 101 18.43 -6.95 -4.46
C ILE A 101 19.17 -6.37 -3.25
N ILE A 102 19.93 -5.28 -3.45
CA ILE A 102 20.73 -4.66 -2.40
C ILE A 102 19.83 -4.25 -1.22
N SER A 103 18.73 -3.56 -1.49
CA SER A 103 17.86 -3.08 -0.42
C SER A 103 17.16 -4.22 0.32
N THR A 104 16.79 -5.31 -0.36
CA THR A 104 16.20 -6.48 0.31
C THR A 104 17.24 -7.20 1.17
N VAL A 105 18.48 -7.38 0.68
CA VAL A 105 19.57 -7.96 1.47
C VAL A 105 19.85 -7.11 2.72
N VAL A 106 19.98 -5.78 2.56
CA VAL A 106 20.22 -4.87 3.69
C VAL A 106 19.05 -4.91 4.69
N LEU A 107 17.81 -4.87 4.21
CA LEU A 107 16.61 -4.95 5.07
C LEU A 107 16.62 -6.23 5.89
N LEU A 108 16.90 -7.36 5.26
CA LEU A 108 16.96 -8.65 5.96
C LEU A 108 18.15 -8.73 6.90
N ALA A 109 19.34 -8.30 6.49
CA ALA A 109 20.52 -8.32 7.36
C ALA A 109 20.33 -7.50 8.65
N VAL A 110 19.53 -6.42 8.59
CA VAL A 110 19.24 -5.57 9.74
C VAL A 110 18.08 -6.10 10.58
N ILE A 111 16.95 -6.44 9.95
CA ILE A 111 15.71 -6.74 10.69
C ILE A 111 15.61 -8.20 11.10
N TYR A 112 16.09 -9.15 10.27
CA TYR A 112 15.93 -10.57 10.55
C TYR A 112 16.52 -11.01 11.92
N PRO A 113 17.73 -10.58 12.31
CA PRO A 113 18.27 -10.91 13.63
C PRO A 113 17.54 -10.21 14.80
N LEU A 114 16.80 -9.13 14.52
CA LEU A 114 16.06 -8.37 15.53
C LEU A 114 14.62 -8.89 15.73
N LEU A 115 14.13 -9.80 14.87
CA LEU A 115 12.75 -10.30 14.93
C LEU A 115 12.36 -10.84 16.32
N PRO A 116 13.17 -11.67 17.00
CA PRO A 116 12.84 -12.15 18.33
C PRO A 116 12.65 -11.01 19.34
N ASN A 117 13.58 -10.04 19.33
CA ASN A 117 13.54 -8.89 20.24
C ASN A 117 12.34 -7.98 19.97
N ILE A 118 11.97 -7.81 18.69
CA ILE A 118 10.80 -7.02 18.31
C ILE A 118 9.50 -7.70 18.79
N LEU A 119 9.37 -9.03 18.64
CA LEU A 119 8.20 -9.76 19.13
C LEU A 119 8.10 -9.73 20.66
N ILE A 120 9.22 -9.77 21.39
CA ILE A 120 9.26 -9.56 22.84
C ILE A 120 8.80 -8.14 23.20
N LEU A 121 9.29 -7.12 22.48
CA LEU A 121 8.88 -5.73 22.67
C LEU A 121 7.37 -5.51 22.42
N LEU A 122 6.82 -6.25 21.46
CA LEU A 122 5.37 -6.26 21.18
C LEU A 122 4.58 -7.07 22.22
N LYS A 123 5.22 -7.61 23.26
CA LYS A 123 4.60 -8.40 24.33
C LYS A 123 3.85 -9.62 23.81
N THR A 124 4.40 -10.29 22.81
CA THR A 124 3.86 -11.56 22.31
C THR A 124 3.84 -12.58 23.44
N PRO A 125 2.69 -13.25 23.72
CA PRO A 125 2.62 -14.27 24.77
C PRO A 125 3.56 -15.44 24.55
N ALA A 126 4.18 -15.94 25.65
CA ALA A 126 5.21 -16.97 25.58
C ALA A 126 4.74 -18.29 24.95
N ASP A 127 3.46 -18.63 25.12
CA ASP A 127 2.87 -19.89 24.61
C ASP A 127 2.65 -19.88 23.07
N ILE A 128 2.73 -18.73 22.42
CA ILE A 128 2.63 -18.59 20.95
C ILE A 128 3.89 -18.00 20.31
N MET A 129 4.90 -17.63 21.10
CA MET A 129 6.11 -16.97 20.64
C MET A 129 6.85 -17.75 19.55
N ASP A 130 7.06 -19.06 19.75
CA ASP A 130 7.76 -19.90 18.76
C ASP A 130 7.02 -19.96 17.42
N ARG A 131 5.68 -20.04 17.48
CA ARG A 131 4.85 -20.04 16.26
C ARG A 131 4.88 -18.70 15.55
N ALA A 132 4.76 -17.60 16.29
CA ALA A 132 4.83 -16.25 15.74
C ALA A 132 6.20 -16.00 15.10
N LEU A 133 7.28 -16.41 15.76
CA LEU A 133 8.65 -16.26 15.26
C LEU A 133 8.87 -17.11 14.00
N ALA A 134 8.45 -18.37 13.99
CA ALA A 134 8.57 -19.26 12.84
C ALA A 134 7.85 -18.69 11.61
N TYR A 135 6.61 -18.23 11.78
CA TYR A 135 5.84 -17.59 10.71
C TYR A 135 6.54 -16.32 10.20
N THR A 136 6.95 -15.44 11.12
CA THR A 136 7.59 -14.18 10.77
C THR A 136 8.91 -14.40 10.04
N HIS A 137 9.72 -15.40 10.43
CA HIS A 137 10.94 -15.76 9.72
C HIS A 137 10.68 -16.15 8.26
N VAL A 138 9.66 -16.98 8.01
CA VAL A 138 9.28 -17.39 6.65
C VAL A 138 8.87 -16.18 5.82
N ILE A 139 8.02 -15.31 6.36
CA ILE A 139 7.56 -14.11 5.64
C ILE A 139 8.72 -13.13 5.37
N TYR A 140 9.61 -12.92 6.33
CA TYR A 140 10.75 -12.03 6.13
C TYR A 140 11.73 -12.56 5.08
N ILE A 141 12.08 -13.84 5.10
CA ILE A 141 12.84 -14.45 3.99
C ILE A 141 12.08 -14.28 2.67
N GLY A 142 10.75 -14.44 2.70
CA GLY A 142 9.85 -14.24 1.58
C GLY A 142 9.79 -12.80 1.05
N LEU A 143 10.36 -11.81 1.76
CA LEU A 143 10.45 -10.43 1.24
C LEU A 143 11.25 -10.34 -0.07
N PHE A 144 12.14 -11.30 -0.36
CA PHE A 144 12.76 -11.41 -1.70
C PHE A 144 11.72 -11.66 -2.79
N ALA A 145 10.76 -12.56 -2.54
CA ALA A 145 9.69 -12.85 -3.48
C ALA A 145 8.74 -11.66 -3.64
N THR A 146 8.44 -11.00 -2.52
CA THR A 146 7.62 -9.78 -2.50
C THR A 146 8.29 -8.63 -3.26
N MET A 147 9.60 -8.42 -3.07
CA MET A 147 10.38 -7.43 -3.83
C MET A 147 10.42 -7.79 -5.31
N PHE A 148 10.67 -9.04 -5.64
CA PHE A 148 10.72 -9.53 -7.01
C PHE A 148 9.41 -9.22 -7.78
N TYR A 149 8.26 -9.58 -7.17
CA TYR A 149 6.96 -9.23 -7.75
C TYR A 149 6.75 -7.72 -7.85
N ASN A 150 6.95 -6.97 -6.75
CA ASN A 150 6.67 -5.53 -6.72
C ASN A 150 7.56 -4.73 -7.66
N ALA A 151 8.84 -5.09 -7.80
CA ALA A 151 9.78 -4.48 -8.74
C ALA A 151 9.29 -4.65 -10.18
N LEU A 152 8.95 -5.88 -10.59
CA LEU A 152 8.47 -6.18 -11.94
C LEU A 152 7.10 -5.57 -12.23
N ALA A 153 6.18 -5.63 -11.27
CA ALA A 153 4.88 -4.97 -11.36
C ALA A 153 5.03 -3.45 -11.49
N SER A 154 5.99 -2.84 -10.80
CA SER A 154 6.27 -1.40 -10.88
C SER A 154 6.87 -1.00 -12.22
N ILE A 155 7.76 -1.83 -12.81
CA ILE A 155 8.23 -1.67 -14.18
C ILE A 155 7.03 -1.67 -15.15
N LEU A 156 6.16 -2.67 -15.07
CA LEU A 156 4.98 -2.77 -15.95
C LEU A 156 4.05 -1.57 -15.81
N ARG A 157 3.83 -1.11 -14.58
CA ARG A 157 3.04 0.11 -14.30
C ARG A 157 3.70 1.35 -14.91
N ALA A 158 5.03 1.50 -14.82
CA ALA A 158 5.74 2.62 -15.41
C ALA A 158 5.55 2.71 -16.94
N PHE A 159 5.37 1.55 -17.63
CA PHE A 159 4.99 1.46 -19.05
C PHE A 159 3.48 1.59 -19.30
N GLY A 160 2.68 1.97 -18.32
CA GLY A 160 1.23 2.13 -18.46
C GLY A 160 0.46 0.81 -18.53
N ASN A 161 1.05 -0.32 -18.13
CA ASN A 161 0.39 -1.62 -18.09
C ASN A 161 -0.02 -1.99 -16.64
N SER A 162 -1.30 -1.83 -16.32
CA SER A 162 -1.91 -2.25 -15.06
C SER A 162 -2.62 -3.61 -15.15
N LYS A 163 -2.88 -4.11 -16.36
CA LYS A 163 -3.61 -5.38 -16.57
C LYS A 163 -2.75 -6.60 -16.22
N THR A 164 -1.48 -6.57 -16.56
CA THR A 164 -0.57 -7.70 -16.27
C THR A 164 -0.36 -7.90 -14.77
N PRO A 165 -0.09 -6.85 -13.95
CA PRO A 165 -0.08 -7.00 -12.49
C PRO A 165 -1.40 -7.54 -11.91
N LEU A 166 -2.57 -7.14 -12.44
CA LEU A 166 -3.85 -7.73 -12.06
C LEU A 166 -3.90 -9.23 -12.33
N GLN A 167 -3.54 -9.65 -13.55
CA GLN A 167 -3.54 -11.08 -13.91
C GLN A 167 -2.59 -11.88 -13.02
N ALA A 168 -1.40 -11.31 -12.71
CA ALA A 168 -0.45 -11.91 -11.78
C ALA A 168 -1.06 -12.09 -10.38
N MET A 169 -1.78 -11.08 -9.87
CA MET A 169 -2.44 -11.14 -8.55
C MET A 169 -3.57 -12.17 -8.52
N ILE A 170 -4.37 -12.29 -9.57
CA ILE A 170 -5.42 -13.31 -9.67
C ILE A 170 -4.79 -14.71 -9.62
N ILE A 171 -3.75 -14.95 -10.40
CA ILE A 171 -3.03 -16.23 -10.41
C ILE A 171 -2.45 -16.51 -9.02
N ALA A 172 -1.76 -15.53 -8.42
CA ALA A 172 -1.19 -15.66 -7.08
C ALA A 172 -2.26 -15.98 -6.04
N SER A 173 -3.41 -15.31 -6.08
CA SER A 173 -4.51 -15.53 -5.12
C SER A 173 -5.09 -16.93 -5.22
N ILE A 174 -5.32 -17.44 -6.42
CA ILE A 174 -5.83 -18.79 -6.63
C ILE A 174 -4.79 -19.83 -6.18
N CYS A 175 -3.53 -19.64 -6.58
CA CYS A 175 -2.44 -20.54 -6.18
C CYS A 175 -2.20 -20.52 -4.67
N ASN A 176 -2.26 -19.34 -4.02
CA ASN A 176 -2.08 -19.23 -2.58
C ASN A 176 -3.13 -20.04 -1.82
N VAL A 177 -4.44 -19.86 -2.11
CA VAL A 177 -5.52 -20.63 -1.46
C VAL A 177 -5.33 -22.13 -1.70
N GLY A 178 -4.97 -22.55 -2.91
CA GLY A 178 -4.70 -23.97 -3.20
C GLY A 178 -3.50 -24.52 -2.43
N LEU A 179 -2.44 -23.74 -2.31
CA LEU A 179 -1.23 -24.10 -1.55
C LEU A 179 -1.48 -24.08 -0.04
N ASP A 180 -2.33 -23.19 0.47
CA ASP A 180 -2.74 -23.18 1.88
C ASP A 180 -3.48 -24.47 2.23
N VAL A 181 -4.44 -24.89 1.41
CA VAL A 181 -5.12 -26.18 1.58
C VAL A 181 -4.12 -27.32 1.55
N LEU A 182 -3.19 -27.33 0.60
CA LEU A 182 -2.18 -28.39 0.46
C LEU A 182 -1.22 -28.43 1.66
N PHE A 183 -0.63 -27.30 2.04
CA PHE A 183 0.43 -27.26 3.05
C PHE A 183 -0.10 -27.26 4.48
N VAL A 184 -1.21 -26.58 4.73
CA VAL A 184 -1.78 -26.48 6.08
C VAL A 184 -2.65 -27.72 6.39
N MET A 185 -3.52 -28.12 5.43
CA MET A 185 -4.47 -29.22 5.68
C MET A 185 -3.94 -30.58 5.18
N GLY A 186 -3.26 -30.63 4.03
CA GLY A 186 -2.80 -31.90 3.44
C GLY A 186 -1.47 -32.39 3.99
N LEU A 187 -0.46 -31.49 4.09
CA LEU A 187 0.89 -31.84 4.56
C LEU A 187 1.12 -31.51 6.04
N GLU A 188 0.16 -30.87 6.69
CA GLU A 188 0.20 -30.52 8.13
C GLU A 188 1.45 -29.70 8.54
N TRP A 189 1.97 -28.84 7.63
CA TRP A 189 3.11 -27.97 7.93
C TRP A 189 2.77 -26.84 8.91
N GLY A 190 1.54 -26.78 9.39
CA GLY A 190 1.09 -25.80 10.36
C GLY A 190 1.17 -24.36 9.82
N ILE A 191 1.51 -23.42 10.70
CA ILE A 191 1.57 -22.00 10.38
C ILE A 191 2.69 -21.66 9.38
N ILE A 192 3.77 -22.45 9.35
CA ILE A 192 4.86 -22.32 8.37
C ILE A 192 4.32 -22.58 6.97
N GLY A 193 3.39 -23.55 6.81
CA GLY A 193 2.77 -23.86 5.54
C GLY A 193 2.06 -22.67 4.92
N ALA A 194 1.30 -21.90 5.71
CA ALA A 194 0.62 -20.67 5.24
C ALA A 194 1.65 -19.60 4.79
N GLY A 195 2.71 -19.41 5.57
CA GLY A 195 3.78 -18.50 5.17
C GLY A 195 4.46 -18.91 3.86
N VAL A 196 4.78 -20.21 3.69
CA VAL A 196 5.41 -20.75 2.47
C VAL A 196 4.47 -20.62 1.27
N ALA A 197 3.17 -20.90 1.45
CA ALA A 197 2.16 -20.72 0.39
C ALA A 197 2.14 -19.28 -0.13
N THR A 198 2.16 -18.29 0.78
CA THR A 198 2.22 -16.87 0.43
C THR A 198 3.50 -16.55 -0.35
N VAL A 199 4.66 -17.04 0.09
CA VAL A 199 5.94 -16.80 -0.61
C VAL A 199 5.94 -17.38 -2.02
N ILE A 200 5.47 -18.63 -2.18
CA ILE A 200 5.39 -19.28 -3.50
C ILE A 200 4.41 -18.53 -4.41
N ALA A 201 3.27 -18.09 -3.91
CA ALA A 201 2.31 -17.30 -4.67
C ALA A 201 2.93 -15.98 -5.18
N GLN A 202 3.74 -15.29 -4.37
CA GLN A 202 4.48 -14.10 -4.77
C GLN A 202 5.56 -14.41 -5.84
N ILE A 203 6.25 -15.54 -5.74
CA ILE A 203 7.21 -15.97 -6.76
C ILE A 203 6.48 -16.20 -8.09
N LEU A 204 5.36 -16.90 -8.09
CA LEU A 204 4.56 -17.17 -9.28
C LEU A 204 4.05 -15.88 -9.94
N ALA A 205 3.56 -14.93 -9.12
CA ALA A 205 3.18 -13.59 -9.60
C ALA A 205 4.37 -12.85 -10.23
N GLY A 206 5.54 -12.92 -9.59
CA GLY A 206 6.77 -12.33 -10.08
C GLY A 206 7.22 -12.96 -11.41
N CYS A 207 7.22 -14.29 -11.52
CA CYS A 207 7.54 -15.00 -12.75
C CYS A 207 6.59 -14.64 -13.90
N PHE A 208 5.29 -14.52 -13.61
CA PHE A 208 4.32 -14.07 -14.62
C PHE A 208 4.60 -12.63 -15.08
N CYS A 209 4.91 -11.71 -14.15
CA CYS A 209 5.31 -10.35 -14.49
C CYS A 209 6.63 -10.34 -15.27
N LEU A 210 7.63 -11.15 -14.87
CA LEU A 210 8.92 -11.25 -15.56
C LEU A 210 8.76 -11.67 -17.03
N TYR A 211 7.95 -12.70 -17.29
CA TYR A 211 7.64 -13.13 -18.65
C TYR A 211 7.14 -11.98 -19.53
N HIS A 212 6.30 -11.10 -18.95
CA HIS A 212 5.77 -9.95 -19.68
C HIS A 212 6.79 -8.80 -19.78
N VAL A 213 7.62 -8.60 -18.77
CA VAL A 213 8.71 -7.61 -18.82
C VAL A 213 9.73 -8.00 -19.90
N LEU A 214 10.10 -9.27 -20.00
CA LEU A 214 11.03 -9.77 -21.02
C LEU A 214 10.50 -9.60 -22.45
N LYS A 215 9.18 -9.50 -22.65
CA LYS A 215 8.60 -9.17 -23.96
C LYS A 215 8.84 -7.72 -24.39
N LEU A 216 9.28 -6.84 -23.50
CA LEU A 216 9.69 -5.47 -23.81
C LEU A 216 11.14 -5.43 -24.35
N LYS A 217 11.47 -6.28 -25.32
CA LYS A 217 12.83 -6.51 -25.82
C LYS A 217 13.66 -5.25 -26.05
N GLU A 218 13.03 -4.20 -26.60
CA GLU A 218 13.70 -2.93 -26.91
C GLU A 218 14.15 -2.14 -25.68
N TYR A 219 13.53 -2.39 -24.53
CA TYR A 219 13.79 -1.70 -23.26
C TYR A 219 14.57 -2.54 -22.26
N MET A 220 14.88 -3.80 -22.61
CA MET A 220 15.66 -4.67 -21.73
C MET A 220 17.11 -4.24 -21.68
N PRO A 221 17.72 -4.17 -20.48
CA PRO A 221 19.11 -3.82 -20.31
C PRO A 221 19.99 -4.91 -20.94
N THR A 222 20.98 -4.51 -21.72
CA THR A 222 22.00 -5.40 -22.29
C THR A 222 23.22 -5.57 -21.38
N SER A 223 23.37 -4.67 -20.40
CA SER A 223 24.46 -4.68 -19.43
C SER A 223 24.06 -3.99 -18.14
N ILE A 224 24.78 -4.28 -17.05
CA ILE A 224 24.60 -3.58 -15.78
C ILE A 224 25.06 -2.12 -15.93
N CYS A 225 24.22 -1.19 -15.50
CA CYS A 225 24.55 0.23 -15.52
C CYS A 225 25.70 0.52 -14.54
N LYS A 226 26.77 1.14 -15.02
CA LYS A 226 27.94 1.51 -14.20
C LYS A 226 27.85 2.92 -13.60
N ASP A 227 26.89 3.71 -14.05
CA ASP A 227 26.72 5.11 -13.59
C ASP A 227 26.01 5.16 -12.23
N VAL A 228 26.76 5.50 -11.21
CA VAL A 228 26.29 5.59 -9.83
C VAL A 228 25.15 6.60 -9.65
N THR A 229 25.04 7.59 -10.52
CA THR A 229 23.99 8.63 -10.46
C THR A 229 22.60 8.02 -10.55
N TYR A 230 22.41 6.99 -11.39
CA TYR A 230 21.13 6.29 -11.52
C TYR A 230 20.73 5.57 -10.22
N TYR A 231 21.69 4.91 -9.57
CA TYR A 231 21.45 4.22 -8.28
C TYR A 231 21.05 5.23 -7.20
N LYS A 232 21.82 6.31 -7.05
CA LYS A 232 21.53 7.39 -6.08
C LYS A 232 20.17 8.01 -6.31
N ASN A 233 19.80 8.27 -7.58
CA ASN A 233 18.51 8.87 -7.92
C ASN A 233 17.34 7.96 -7.51
N GLN A 234 17.44 6.65 -7.75
CA GLN A 234 16.41 5.71 -7.32
C GLN A 234 16.31 5.61 -5.79
N PHE A 235 17.43 5.52 -5.06
CA PHE A 235 17.42 5.54 -3.60
C PHE A 235 16.87 6.84 -3.02
N ARG A 236 17.16 7.99 -3.64
CA ARG A 236 16.60 9.29 -3.26
C ARG A 236 15.07 9.32 -3.32
N LEU A 237 14.46 8.51 -4.16
CA LEU A 237 13.01 8.37 -4.27
C LEU A 237 12.48 7.21 -3.41
N GLY A 238 13.13 6.07 -3.47
CA GLY A 238 12.66 4.85 -2.80
C GLY A 238 12.72 4.93 -1.27
N ILE A 239 13.83 5.42 -0.71
CA ILE A 239 13.99 5.49 0.76
C ILE A 239 12.92 6.37 1.42
N PRO A 240 12.67 7.62 0.95
CA PRO A 240 11.61 8.42 1.55
C PRO A 240 10.21 7.79 1.41
N MET A 241 9.92 7.08 0.31
CA MET A 241 8.64 6.39 0.15
C MET A 241 8.51 5.20 1.11
N ALA A 242 9.58 4.44 1.31
CA ALA A 242 9.60 3.37 2.31
C ALA A 242 9.42 3.92 3.73
N LEU A 243 10.15 4.98 4.09
CA LEU A 243 10.01 5.64 5.39
C LEU A 243 8.61 6.20 5.61
N GLN A 244 8.00 6.80 4.59
CA GLN A 244 6.60 7.25 4.65
C GLN A 244 5.67 6.10 5.06
N ASN A 245 5.80 4.94 4.43
CA ASN A 245 4.97 3.77 4.75
C ASN A 245 5.21 3.26 6.18
N VAL A 246 6.46 3.28 6.65
CA VAL A 246 6.81 2.94 8.06
C VAL A 246 6.15 3.91 9.04
N LEU A 247 6.21 5.22 8.78
CA LEU A 247 5.59 6.24 9.62
C LEU A 247 4.06 6.06 9.71
N ILE A 248 3.41 5.76 8.59
CA ILE A 248 1.96 5.46 8.55
C ILE A 248 1.65 4.21 9.37
N SER A 249 2.46 3.15 9.27
CA SER A 249 2.30 1.90 10.02
C SER A 249 2.41 2.14 11.53
N ILE A 250 3.44 2.88 11.97
CA ILE A 250 3.62 3.24 13.38
C ILE A 250 2.41 4.02 13.89
N GLY A 251 1.88 4.94 13.08
CA GLY A 251 0.67 5.70 13.41
C GLY A 251 -0.55 4.80 13.65
N GLY A 252 -0.75 3.79 12.82
CA GLY A 252 -1.81 2.77 12.99
C GLY A 252 -1.64 1.96 14.29
N MET A 253 -0.41 1.56 14.62
CA MET A 253 -0.10 0.87 15.89
C MET A 253 -0.43 1.75 17.11
N VAL A 254 -0.07 3.04 17.07
CA VAL A 254 -0.38 3.99 18.16
C VAL A 254 -1.88 4.11 18.37
N LEU A 255 -2.66 4.28 17.30
CA LEU A 255 -4.11 4.39 17.39
C LEU A 255 -4.73 3.10 17.95
N THR A 256 -4.29 1.93 17.45
CA THR A 256 -4.75 0.61 17.96
C THR A 256 -4.44 0.48 19.45
N SER A 257 -3.24 0.87 19.89
CA SER A 257 -2.85 0.86 21.29
C SER A 257 -3.72 1.78 22.17
N ALA A 258 -4.10 2.94 21.66
CA ALA A 258 -5.01 3.86 22.34
C ALA A 258 -6.43 3.28 22.47
N VAL A 259 -6.94 2.65 21.40
CA VAL A 259 -8.25 1.99 21.37
C VAL A 259 -8.33 0.85 22.39
N ASN A 260 -7.26 0.05 22.52
CA ASN A 260 -7.20 -1.09 23.45
C ASN A 260 -7.47 -0.72 24.92
N ARG A 261 -7.23 0.54 25.31
CA ARG A 261 -7.46 1.03 26.69
C ARG A 261 -8.95 1.15 27.07
N TYR A 262 -9.85 1.15 26.07
CA TYR A 262 -11.28 1.40 26.27
C TYR A 262 -12.15 0.14 26.30
N GLY A 263 -11.51 -1.01 26.38
CA GLY A 263 -12.17 -2.31 26.61
C GLY A 263 -12.52 -3.06 25.31
N THR A 264 -12.91 -4.31 25.51
CA THR A 264 -13.05 -5.33 24.45
C THR A 264 -14.08 -4.95 23.40
N TYR A 265 -15.24 -4.44 23.79
CA TYR A 265 -16.32 -4.10 22.85
C TYR A 265 -15.98 -2.89 21.97
N PHE A 266 -15.25 -1.91 22.54
CA PHE A 266 -14.76 -0.75 21.80
C PHE A 266 -13.72 -1.18 20.76
N LEU A 267 -12.77 -2.05 21.18
CA LEU A 267 -11.78 -2.65 20.29
C LEU A 267 -12.42 -3.49 19.17
N ALA A 268 -13.44 -4.30 19.50
CA ALA A 268 -14.14 -5.12 18.51
C ALA A 268 -14.81 -4.25 17.42
N GLY A 269 -15.48 -3.15 17.82
CA GLY A 269 -16.08 -2.19 16.91
C GLY A 269 -15.03 -1.52 16.00
N PHE A 270 -13.91 -1.09 16.58
CA PHE A 270 -12.79 -0.51 15.84
C PHE A 270 -12.17 -1.51 14.84
N THR A 271 -11.97 -2.76 15.27
CA THR A 271 -11.40 -3.81 14.41
C THR A 271 -12.31 -4.12 13.22
N ALA A 272 -13.63 -4.24 13.45
CA ALA A 272 -14.59 -4.45 12.39
C ALA A 272 -14.59 -3.29 11.37
N MET A 273 -14.54 -2.05 11.88
CA MET A 273 -14.42 -0.86 11.02
C MET A 273 -13.12 -0.87 10.24
N ASN A 274 -11.97 -1.22 10.84
CA ASN A 274 -10.67 -1.28 10.15
C ASN A 274 -10.66 -2.30 8.99
N LYS A 275 -11.38 -3.43 9.11
CA LYS A 275 -11.54 -4.37 7.99
C LYS A 275 -12.28 -3.73 6.82
N LEU A 276 -13.30 -2.91 7.10
CA LEU A 276 -13.98 -2.14 6.05
C LEU A 276 -13.10 -1.01 5.51
N TYR A 277 -12.34 -0.33 6.36
CA TYR A 277 -11.43 0.73 5.95
C TYR A 277 -10.46 0.29 4.85
N GLY A 278 -9.87 -0.90 4.98
CA GLY A 278 -9.01 -1.47 3.94
C GLY A 278 -9.69 -1.56 2.56
N VAL A 279 -11.00 -1.82 2.51
CA VAL A 279 -11.77 -1.84 1.25
C VAL A 279 -12.03 -0.42 0.73
N LEU A 280 -12.30 0.54 1.63
CA LEU A 280 -12.57 1.94 1.27
C LEU A 280 -11.35 2.62 0.63
N GLU A 281 -10.17 2.25 1.07
CA GLU A 281 -8.91 2.83 0.62
C GLU A 281 -8.47 2.30 -0.76
N ILE A 282 -8.96 1.13 -1.19
CA ILE A 282 -8.54 0.48 -2.45
C ILE A 282 -8.60 1.44 -3.65
N SER A 283 -9.69 2.17 -3.81
CA SER A 283 -9.87 3.07 -4.95
C SER A 283 -8.91 4.26 -4.87
N ALA A 284 -8.71 4.84 -3.67
CA ALA A 284 -7.81 5.97 -3.45
C ALA A 284 -6.35 5.59 -3.78
N VAL A 285 -5.88 4.46 -3.26
CA VAL A 285 -4.54 3.90 -3.53
C VAL A 285 -4.36 3.61 -5.03
N SER A 286 -5.38 3.05 -5.68
CA SER A 286 -5.32 2.72 -7.11
C SER A 286 -5.26 3.97 -7.99
N TYR A 287 -6.00 5.03 -7.65
CA TYR A 287 -5.84 6.35 -8.28
C TYR A 287 -4.43 6.91 -8.02
N GLY A 288 -3.90 6.69 -6.83
CA GLY A 288 -2.53 7.05 -6.50
C GLY A 288 -1.51 6.41 -7.45
N TYR A 289 -1.54 5.08 -7.63
CA TYR A 289 -0.65 4.40 -8.57
C TYR A 289 -0.81 4.92 -10.01
N ALA A 290 -2.05 5.18 -10.43
CA ALA A 290 -2.31 5.77 -11.74
C ALA A 290 -1.67 7.15 -11.88
N MET A 291 -1.74 7.98 -10.84
CA MET A 291 -1.16 9.32 -10.83
C MET A 291 0.36 9.32 -10.81
N VAL A 292 1.01 8.41 -10.09
CA VAL A 292 2.48 8.27 -10.15
C VAL A 292 2.94 8.01 -11.59
N THR A 293 2.29 7.04 -12.26
CA THR A 293 2.64 6.68 -13.65
C THR A 293 2.29 7.80 -14.63
N TYR A 294 1.07 8.34 -14.56
CA TYR A 294 0.61 9.42 -15.44
C TYR A 294 1.46 10.66 -15.31
N THR A 295 1.71 11.09 -14.08
CA THR A 295 2.54 12.28 -13.81
C THR A 295 3.98 12.03 -14.22
N GLY A 296 4.54 10.85 -13.91
CA GLY A 296 5.91 10.50 -14.28
C GLY A 296 6.14 10.55 -15.78
N GLN A 297 5.28 9.92 -16.59
CA GLN A 297 5.39 9.94 -18.05
C GLN A 297 5.23 11.36 -18.63
N ASN A 298 4.22 12.11 -18.16
CA ASN A 298 3.98 13.48 -18.64
C ASN A 298 5.07 14.45 -18.19
N TYR A 299 5.66 14.27 -17.00
CA TYR A 299 6.79 15.05 -16.52
C TYR A 299 8.04 14.81 -17.38
N GLY A 300 8.36 13.54 -17.68
CA GLY A 300 9.43 13.19 -18.61
C GLY A 300 9.22 13.81 -20.00
N ALA A 301 8.00 13.79 -20.50
CA ALA A 301 7.61 14.38 -21.80
C ALA A 301 7.48 15.91 -21.78
N HIS A 302 7.78 16.59 -20.68
CA HIS A 302 7.60 18.03 -20.48
C HIS A 302 6.16 18.54 -20.73
N ARG A 303 5.16 17.66 -20.54
CA ARG A 303 3.73 17.96 -20.78
C ARG A 303 3.06 18.47 -19.48
N TYR A 304 3.53 19.59 -18.97
CA TYR A 304 3.07 20.16 -17.70
C TYR A 304 1.59 20.54 -17.69
N ASP A 305 1.05 21.01 -18.82
CA ASP A 305 -0.39 21.29 -18.96
C ASP A 305 -1.25 20.05 -18.72
N ARG A 306 -0.79 18.89 -19.21
CA ARG A 306 -1.47 17.64 -19.00
C ARG A 306 -1.42 17.19 -17.53
N ILE A 307 -0.30 17.41 -16.85
CA ILE A 307 -0.19 17.14 -15.41
C ILE A 307 -1.23 17.96 -14.66
N LYS A 308 -1.32 19.25 -14.91
CA LYS A 308 -2.30 20.15 -14.29
C LYS A 308 -3.74 19.72 -14.58
N SER A 309 -4.07 19.41 -15.82
CA SER A 309 -5.39 18.92 -16.24
C SER A 309 -5.71 17.57 -15.58
N GLY A 310 -4.74 16.64 -15.56
CA GLY A 310 -4.88 15.33 -14.96
C GLY A 310 -5.13 15.38 -13.46
N VAL A 311 -4.42 16.24 -12.73
CA VAL A 311 -4.63 16.42 -11.29
C VAL A 311 -6.04 16.94 -10.99
N LYS A 312 -6.50 17.96 -11.72
CA LYS A 312 -7.89 18.45 -11.54
C LYS A 312 -8.92 17.35 -11.78
N LYS A 313 -8.72 16.55 -12.84
CA LYS A 313 -9.67 15.47 -13.22
C LYS A 313 -9.61 14.32 -12.22
N VAL A 314 -8.44 13.93 -11.72
CA VAL A 314 -8.36 12.86 -10.71
C VAL A 314 -8.91 13.31 -9.37
N VAL A 315 -8.70 14.56 -8.96
CA VAL A 315 -9.30 15.10 -7.73
C VAL A 315 -10.83 15.08 -7.83
N LEU A 316 -11.41 15.52 -8.96
CA LEU A 316 -12.84 15.47 -9.18
C LEU A 316 -13.37 14.03 -9.17
N LEU A 317 -12.69 13.10 -9.85
CA LEU A 317 -13.02 11.68 -9.87
C LEU A 317 -12.93 11.08 -8.44
N SER A 318 -11.89 11.43 -7.70
CA SER A 318 -11.67 11.02 -6.31
C SER A 318 -12.79 11.51 -5.39
N LEU A 319 -13.19 12.77 -5.53
CA LEU A 319 -14.32 13.35 -4.78
C LEU A 319 -15.64 12.63 -5.12
N ALA A 320 -15.93 12.44 -6.39
CA ALA A 320 -17.15 11.74 -6.81
C ALA A 320 -17.19 10.29 -6.29
N THR A 321 -16.07 9.56 -6.40
CA THR A 321 -15.97 8.18 -5.93
C THR A 321 -16.08 8.10 -4.39
N SER A 322 -15.42 8.99 -3.67
CA SER A 322 -15.47 9.01 -2.19
C SER A 322 -16.87 9.34 -1.68
N ILE A 323 -17.56 10.29 -2.29
CA ILE A 323 -18.96 10.65 -1.95
C ILE A 323 -19.89 9.45 -2.22
N LEU A 324 -19.75 8.80 -3.37
CA LEU A 324 -20.55 7.62 -3.71
C LEU A 324 -20.35 6.49 -2.67
N ILE A 325 -19.10 6.19 -2.34
CA ILE A 325 -18.74 5.18 -1.34
C ILE A 325 -19.29 5.58 0.04
N SER A 326 -19.17 6.86 0.43
CA SER A 326 -19.71 7.38 1.67
C SER A 326 -21.22 7.19 1.78
N ILE A 327 -21.97 7.50 0.72
CA ILE A 327 -23.43 7.29 0.67
C ILE A 327 -23.79 5.81 0.83
N ILE A 328 -23.09 4.92 0.10
CA ILE A 328 -23.31 3.48 0.20
C ILE A 328 -23.09 3.00 1.64
N LEU A 329 -22.03 3.47 2.31
CA LEU A 329 -21.72 3.04 3.67
C LEU A 329 -22.61 3.68 4.73
N TRP A 330 -23.13 4.86 4.49
CA TRP A 330 -24.16 5.43 5.37
C TRP A 330 -25.44 4.60 5.36
N ILE A 331 -25.83 4.08 4.20
CA ILE A 331 -27.04 3.26 4.04
C ILE A 331 -26.79 1.83 4.49
N PHE A 332 -25.74 1.20 4.00
CA PHE A 332 -25.46 -0.23 4.19
C PHE A 332 -24.39 -0.53 5.25
N GLY A 333 -23.87 0.48 5.96
CA GLY A 333 -22.82 0.31 6.99
C GLY A 333 -23.17 -0.71 8.07
N PRO A 334 -24.41 -0.71 8.64
CA PRO A 334 -24.82 -1.74 9.60
C PRO A 334 -24.77 -3.17 9.03
N PHE A 335 -25.14 -3.35 7.76
CA PHE A 335 -25.06 -4.63 7.08
C PHE A 335 -23.60 -5.09 6.93
N PHE A 336 -22.71 -4.23 6.42
CA PHE A 336 -21.30 -4.58 6.25
C PHE A 336 -20.61 -4.88 7.58
N LEU A 337 -20.86 -4.10 8.65
CA LEU A 337 -20.30 -4.37 9.96
C LEU A 337 -20.84 -5.67 10.57
N SER A 338 -22.11 -6.04 10.31
CA SER A 338 -22.68 -7.29 10.77
C SER A 338 -22.02 -8.54 10.16
N CYS A 339 -21.29 -8.40 9.06
CA CYS A 339 -20.47 -9.51 8.52
C CYS A 339 -19.26 -9.83 9.42
N PHE A 340 -18.82 -8.87 10.25
CA PHE A 340 -17.66 -9.02 11.13
C PHE A 340 -18.03 -9.16 12.62
N ILE A 341 -19.21 -8.65 13.02
CA ILE A 341 -19.69 -8.68 14.40
C ILE A 341 -20.88 -9.65 14.45
N SER A 342 -20.70 -10.80 15.09
CA SER A 342 -21.78 -11.78 15.27
C SER A 342 -22.87 -11.22 16.19
N LYS A 343 -24.11 -11.24 15.74
CA LYS A 343 -25.28 -10.75 16.51
C LYS A 343 -25.55 -11.51 17.80
N THR A 344 -25.05 -12.74 17.91
CA THR A 344 -25.25 -13.62 19.07
C THR A 344 -24.16 -13.47 20.12
N SER A 345 -23.11 -12.70 19.88
CA SER A 345 -22.01 -12.49 20.84
C SER A 345 -22.43 -11.51 21.94
N GLU A 346 -21.93 -11.74 23.16
CA GLU A 346 -22.06 -10.79 24.26
C GLU A 346 -21.43 -9.44 23.86
N GLY A 347 -22.14 -8.33 24.16
CA GLY A 347 -21.69 -6.98 23.79
C GLY A 347 -21.76 -6.63 22.30
N ALA A 348 -22.39 -7.46 21.45
CA ALA A 348 -22.49 -7.24 20.01
C ALA A 348 -23.12 -5.88 19.66
N ASN A 349 -24.16 -5.45 20.38
CA ASN A 349 -24.83 -4.16 20.18
C ASN A 349 -23.91 -2.97 20.48
N GLU A 350 -23.11 -3.07 21.54
CA GLU A 350 -22.12 -2.05 21.87
C GLU A 350 -21.01 -1.97 20.82
N ALA A 351 -20.41 -3.10 20.46
CA ALA A 351 -19.40 -3.19 19.43
C ALA A 351 -19.90 -2.64 18.08
N MET A 352 -21.14 -2.96 17.72
CA MET A 352 -21.82 -2.44 16.53
C MET A 352 -21.96 -0.92 16.59
N THR A 353 -22.39 -0.38 17.72
CA THR A 353 -22.55 1.07 17.92
C THR A 353 -21.22 1.79 17.78
N TYR A 354 -20.15 1.26 18.40
CA TYR A 354 -18.81 1.85 18.28
C TYR A 354 -18.26 1.76 16.85
N GLY A 355 -18.41 0.61 16.21
CA GLY A 355 -18.00 0.42 14.82
C GLY A 355 -18.72 1.38 13.86
N LEU A 356 -20.02 1.58 14.05
CA LEU A 356 -20.80 2.53 13.26
C LEU A 356 -20.38 3.99 13.49
N ASN A 357 -20.05 4.38 14.73
CA ASN A 357 -19.57 5.72 15.01
C ASN A 357 -18.22 6.00 14.35
N PHE A 358 -17.27 5.07 14.42
CA PHE A 358 -16.02 5.14 13.66
C PHE A 358 -16.28 5.24 12.15
N LEU A 359 -17.10 4.34 11.60
CA LEU A 359 -17.40 4.30 10.18
C LEU A 359 -18.04 5.60 9.68
N ARG A 360 -19.02 6.13 10.41
CA ARG A 360 -19.69 7.39 10.08
C ARG A 360 -18.72 8.56 10.10
N CYS A 361 -17.86 8.64 11.11
CA CYS A 361 -16.83 9.67 11.19
C CYS A 361 -15.90 9.60 9.96
N LEU A 362 -15.38 8.43 9.62
CA LEU A 362 -14.48 8.27 8.49
C LEU A 362 -15.15 8.57 7.14
N THR A 363 -16.40 8.15 6.95
CA THR A 363 -17.11 8.33 5.68
C THR A 363 -17.43 9.79 5.38
N VAL A 364 -17.74 10.61 6.39
CA VAL A 364 -17.94 12.06 6.21
C VAL A 364 -16.69 12.72 5.64
N PHE A 365 -15.52 12.31 6.09
CA PHE A 365 -14.25 12.90 5.72
C PHE A 365 -13.45 12.07 4.67
N LEU A 366 -14.06 11.03 4.12
CA LEU A 366 -13.45 10.17 3.10
C LEU A 366 -12.92 10.97 1.87
N PRO A 367 -13.57 12.06 1.41
CA PRO A 367 -13.03 12.92 0.35
C PRO A 367 -11.61 13.44 0.65
N ILE A 368 -11.27 13.72 1.92
CA ILE A 368 -9.94 14.18 2.32
C ILE A 368 -8.89 13.10 2.09
N LEU A 369 -9.19 11.83 2.45
CA LEU A 369 -8.30 10.69 2.18
C LEU A 369 -8.02 10.54 0.68
N TYR A 370 -9.05 10.67 -0.16
CA TYR A 370 -8.91 10.54 -1.60
C TYR A 370 -8.08 11.68 -2.21
N MET A 371 -8.27 12.92 -1.72
CA MET A 371 -7.43 14.06 -2.08
C MET A 371 -5.97 13.84 -1.66
N LEU A 372 -5.74 13.33 -0.46
CA LEU A 372 -4.42 13.00 0.06
C LEU A 372 -3.67 12.09 -0.91
N HIS A 373 -4.28 10.97 -1.32
CA HIS A 373 -3.67 10.03 -2.26
C HIS A 373 -3.42 10.65 -3.64
N ALA A 374 -4.33 11.46 -4.16
CA ALA A 374 -4.18 12.13 -5.44
C ALA A 374 -2.97 13.10 -5.46
N TYR A 375 -2.86 13.98 -4.47
CA TYR A 375 -1.77 14.95 -4.40
C TYR A 375 -0.44 14.30 -4.04
N ARG A 376 -0.43 13.37 -3.07
CA ARG A 376 0.76 12.60 -2.66
C ARG A 376 1.41 11.92 -3.86
N SER A 377 0.63 11.15 -4.59
CA SER A 377 1.11 10.39 -5.74
C SER A 377 1.51 11.26 -6.91
N THR A 378 0.85 12.40 -7.11
CA THR A 378 1.28 13.40 -8.09
C THR A 378 2.66 13.94 -7.76
N ILE A 379 2.90 14.36 -6.51
CA ILE A 379 4.18 14.88 -6.06
C ILE A 379 5.29 13.82 -6.19
N GLN A 380 4.99 12.55 -5.86
CA GLN A 380 5.90 11.42 -6.08
C GLN A 380 6.25 11.27 -7.57
N GLY A 381 5.25 11.32 -8.45
CA GLY A 381 5.45 11.28 -9.91
C GLY A 381 6.27 12.45 -10.47
N LEU A 382 6.32 13.59 -9.78
CA LEU A 382 7.19 14.74 -10.08
C LEU A 382 8.63 14.55 -9.57
N SER A 383 9.05 13.35 -9.20
CA SER A 383 10.35 13.02 -8.59
C SER A 383 10.63 13.70 -7.25
N ASN A 384 9.61 14.05 -6.52
CA ASN A 384 9.76 14.54 -5.15
C ASN A 384 9.10 13.54 -4.18
N ALA A 385 9.93 12.71 -3.53
CA ALA A 385 9.46 11.77 -2.52
C ALA A 385 9.62 12.32 -1.09
N PHE A 386 10.37 13.43 -0.92
CA PHE A 386 10.62 14.02 0.38
C PHE A 386 9.36 14.67 0.98
N ILE A 387 8.63 15.46 0.19
CA ILE A 387 7.38 16.11 0.64
C ILE A 387 6.33 15.06 1.07
N PRO A 388 6.03 14.00 0.29
CA PRO A 388 5.20 12.88 0.73
C PRO A 388 5.67 12.21 2.03
N MET A 389 6.98 12.02 2.22
CA MET A 389 7.53 11.48 3.47
C MET A 389 7.24 12.43 4.66
N VAL A 390 7.46 13.73 4.49
CA VAL A 390 7.13 14.73 5.51
C VAL A 390 5.62 14.71 5.81
N SER A 391 4.75 14.57 4.80
CA SER A 391 3.31 14.42 5.04
C SER A 391 2.99 13.19 5.89
N GLY A 392 3.71 12.06 5.68
CA GLY A 392 3.58 10.88 6.52
C GLY A 392 4.02 11.11 7.98
N LEU A 393 5.05 11.93 8.19
CA LEU A 393 5.44 12.36 9.54
C LEU A 393 4.34 13.19 10.21
N PHE A 394 3.71 14.10 9.47
CA PHE A 394 2.58 14.88 10.00
C PHE A 394 1.37 13.98 10.30
N GLU A 395 1.08 12.96 9.47
CA GLU A 395 0.05 11.97 9.82
C GLU A 395 0.35 11.27 11.14
N LEU A 396 1.59 10.83 11.35
CA LEU A 396 2.01 10.20 12.60
C LEU A 396 1.83 11.14 13.79
N LEU A 397 2.30 12.38 13.67
CA LEU A 397 2.20 13.39 14.74
C LEU A 397 0.73 13.70 15.08
N MET A 398 -0.13 13.83 14.06
CA MET A 398 -1.57 14.08 14.26
C MET A 398 -2.27 12.87 14.88
N ARG A 399 -1.89 11.63 14.54
CA ARG A 399 -2.41 10.43 15.20
C ARG A 399 -1.98 10.36 16.66
N ILE A 400 -0.70 10.61 16.96
CA ILE A 400 -0.20 10.59 18.34
C ILE A 400 -0.89 11.67 19.17
N SER A 401 -0.88 12.92 18.71
CA SER A 401 -1.49 14.05 19.44
C SER A 401 -3.01 13.87 19.57
N GLY A 402 -3.70 13.47 18.52
CA GLY A 402 -5.13 13.19 18.54
C GLY A 402 -5.49 12.06 19.51
N ALA A 403 -4.76 10.94 19.48
CA ALA A 403 -4.99 9.80 20.36
C ALA A 403 -4.69 10.10 21.86
N LEU A 404 -3.81 11.06 22.15
CA LEU A 404 -3.48 11.45 23.52
C LEU A 404 -4.37 12.57 24.03
N ILE A 405 -4.66 13.59 23.22
CA ILE A 405 -5.32 14.83 23.65
C ILE A 405 -6.85 14.71 23.61
N LEU A 406 -7.41 14.22 22.48
CA LEU A 406 -8.86 14.20 22.32
C LEU A 406 -9.60 13.35 23.36
N PRO A 407 -9.09 12.19 23.80
CA PRO A 407 -9.73 11.42 24.84
C PRO A 407 -9.80 12.14 26.21
N ILE A 408 -8.92 13.11 26.48
CA ILE A 408 -8.97 13.90 27.72
C ILE A 408 -10.25 14.71 27.80
N TYR A 409 -10.70 15.25 26.64
CA TYR A 409 -11.90 16.12 26.60
C TYR A 409 -13.18 15.36 26.23
N PHE A 410 -13.09 14.34 25.40
CA PHE A 410 -14.25 13.65 24.82
C PHE A 410 -14.34 12.16 25.21
N GLY A 411 -13.48 11.69 26.13
CA GLY A 411 -13.41 10.26 26.47
C GLY A 411 -13.15 9.40 25.24
N LYS A 412 -13.74 8.21 25.20
CA LYS A 412 -13.60 7.26 24.07
C LYS A 412 -14.05 7.83 22.71
N ALA A 413 -14.99 8.79 22.71
CA ALA A 413 -15.46 9.41 21.47
C ALA A 413 -14.37 10.25 20.78
N GLY A 414 -13.39 10.74 21.53
CA GLY A 414 -12.23 11.45 20.98
C GLY A 414 -11.36 10.61 20.04
N LEU A 415 -11.48 9.28 20.06
CA LEU A 415 -10.72 8.42 19.16
C LEU A 415 -11.32 8.30 17.75
N TYR A 416 -12.62 8.59 17.57
CA TYR A 416 -13.26 8.48 16.25
C TYR A 416 -12.61 9.36 15.17
N PRO A 417 -12.29 10.65 15.42
CA PRO A 417 -11.73 11.53 14.39
C PRO A 417 -10.21 11.45 14.25
N VAL A 418 -9.49 10.62 15.00
CA VAL A 418 -8.01 10.61 15.00
C VAL A 418 -7.43 10.30 13.62
N GLU A 419 -8.03 9.35 12.90
CA GLU A 419 -7.62 9.04 11.51
C GLU A 419 -7.87 10.22 10.57
N VAL A 420 -9.00 10.89 10.73
CA VAL A 420 -9.35 12.07 9.94
C VAL A 420 -8.35 13.21 10.17
N LEU A 421 -7.94 13.43 11.41
CA LEU A 421 -6.93 14.44 11.74
C LEU A 421 -5.59 14.15 11.05
N ALA A 422 -5.20 12.88 10.97
CA ALA A 422 -4.01 12.48 10.24
C ALA A 422 -4.11 12.84 8.74
N TRP A 423 -5.23 12.55 8.10
CA TRP A 423 -5.46 12.91 6.70
C TRP A 423 -5.41 14.42 6.48
N ILE A 424 -6.04 15.20 7.38
CA ILE A 424 -6.01 16.67 7.33
C ILE A 424 -4.56 17.16 7.45
N GLY A 425 -3.80 16.64 8.40
CA GLY A 425 -2.38 16.98 8.59
C GLY A 425 -1.54 16.76 7.33
N ALA A 426 -1.76 15.64 6.64
CA ALA A 426 -1.08 15.36 5.38
C ALA A 426 -1.50 16.32 4.25
N VAL A 427 -2.82 16.56 4.09
CA VAL A 427 -3.36 17.42 3.03
C VAL A 427 -2.87 18.87 3.16
N ILE A 428 -2.76 19.39 4.39
CA ILE A 428 -2.22 20.72 4.68
C ILE A 428 -0.78 20.88 4.13
N ILE A 429 0.01 19.82 4.12
CA ILE A 429 1.37 19.83 3.54
C ILE A 429 1.33 19.59 2.03
N LEU A 430 0.58 18.61 1.57
CA LEU A 430 0.61 18.14 0.19
C LEU A 430 0.00 19.15 -0.80
N VAL A 431 -1.16 19.73 -0.47
CA VAL A 431 -1.87 20.62 -1.39
C VAL A 431 -1.09 21.92 -1.67
N PRO A 432 -0.63 22.68 -0.65
CA PRO A 432 0.17 23.87 -0.90
C PRO A 432 1.48 23.56 -1.62
N SER A 433 2.14 22.43 -1.26
CA SER A 433 3.38 22.00 -1.91
C SER A 433 3.18 21.71 -3.40
N TYR A 434 2.08 21.05 -3.77
CA TYR A 434 1.76 20.83 -5.18
C TYR A 434 1.58 22.14 -5.94
N TYR A 435 0.79 23.08 -5.43
CA TYR A 435 0.57 24.37 -6.10
C TYR A 435 1.85 25.23 -6.16
N TYR A 436 2.72 25.13 -5.16
CA TYR A 436 4.03 25.76 -5.23
C TYR A 436 4.90 25.19 -6.36
N MET A 437 4.91 23.85 -6.51
CA MET A 437 5.62 23.18 -7.61
C MET A 437 5.00 23.52 -8.96
N GLU A 438 3.67 23.59 -9.08
CA GLU A 438 2.95 23.94 -10.31
C GLU A 438 3.32 25.36 -10.81
N ARG A 439 3.47 26.32 -9.89
CA ARG A 439 3.92 27.69 -10.28
C ARG A 439 5.30 27.69 -10.91
N ASN A 440 6.17 26.78 -10.49
CA ASN A 440 7.52 26.67 -11.06
C ASN A 440 7.51 26.02 -12.45
N PHE A 441 6.52 25.18 -12.80
CA PHE A 441 6.38 24.65 -14.16
C PHE A 441 6.19 25.75 -15.20
N ARG A 442 5.45 26.81 -14.89
CA ARG A 442 5.28 27.96 -15.79
C ARG A 442 6.59 28.63 -16.11
N LYS A 443 7.46 28.82 -15.11
CA LYS A 443 8.77 29.43 -15.31
C LYS A 443 9.71 28.60 -16.19
N VAL A 444 9.54 27.29 -16.21
CA VAL A 444 10.33 26.38 -17.07
C VAL A 444 9.76 26.34 -18.48
N SER A 445 8.43 26.35 -18.66
CA SER A 445 7.81 26.34 -19.99
C SER A 445 7.93 27.69 -20.74
N GLU A 446 8.10 28.79 -20.02
CA GLU A 446 8.33 30.13 -20.62
C GLU A 446 9.81 30.35 -21.04
N LYS A 447 10.72 29.45 -20.63
CA LYS A 447 12.15 29.50 -20.98
C LYS A 447 12.56 28.50 -22.07
N CYS A 448 11.66 27.61 -22.49
CA CYS A 448 11.80 26.71 -23.63
C CYS A 448 10.95 27.20 -24.81
#